data_a28b5ad8bf4c576c11c33629dd599ea6
#
_entry.id   a28b5ad8bf4c576c11c33629dd599ea6
#
_cell.length_a   1.000
_cell.length_b   1.000
_cell.length_c   1.000
_cell.angle_alpha   90.00
_cell.angle_beta   90.00
_cell.angle_gamma   90.00
#
_symmetry.space_group_name_H-M   'P 1'
#
loop_
_entity.id
_entity.type
_entity.pdbx_description
1 polymer ?
#
loop_
_entity_poly.entity_id
_entity_poly.type
_entity_poly.pdbx_seq_one_letter_code
_entity_poly.pdbx_strand_id
1 'polypeptide(L)'
;EDWEAVLRLRASHDAILAGAETLRRDNPALLLRDAAAREQRRARGMRPDLTKVTVTRSGRLSPSMRFFTEGDARRYVFSEMELPELKGVAEVISSNGPITAAFIVTELEKRGVERLLVEGGASVLRMFLAEGMADTVRRAVNPRLTLGRERGGAQFRFEVPEGAACRRENLGGMEVTTYTLHPDTSAADLRFLK
;
A
#
# COMPACT_ATOMS: atom_id res chain seq x y z
N GLU A 1 -2.50 -5.54 -18.97
CA GLU A 1 -2.93 -6.71 -18.13
C GLU A 1 -2.41 -6.59 -16.68
N ASP A 2 -1.09 -6.39 -16.45
CA ASP A 2 -0.59 -6.22 -15.06
C ASP A 2 -1.17 -4.97 -14.38
N TRP A 3 -1.28 -3.86 -15.08
CA TRP A 3 -1.91 -2.65 -14.56
C TRP A 3 -3.38 -2.84 -14.18
N GLU A 4 -4.14 -3.59 -14.96
CA GLU A 4 -5.53 -3.94 -14.64
C GLU A 4 -5.60 -4.81 -13.36
N ALA A 5 -4.65 -5.73 -13.19
CA ALA A 5 -4.55 -6.52 -11.98
C ALA A 5 -4.26 -5.64 -10.75
N VAL A 6 -3.38 -4.64 -10.88
CA VAL A 6 -3.13 -3.64 -9.82
C VAL A 6 -4.38 -2.82 -9.51
N LEU A 7 -5.14 -2.40 -10.51
CA LEU A 7 -6.40 -1.67 -10.31
C LEU A 7 -7.45 -2.53 -9.59
N ARG A 8 -7.57 -3.80 -9.95
CA ARG A 8 -8.46 -4.75 -9.23
C ARG A 8 -8.02 -4.95 -7.78
N LEU A 9 -6.71 -5.07 -7.55
CA LEU A 9 -6.15 -5.19 -6.21
C LEU A 9 -6.49 -3.96 -5.37
N ARG A 10 -6.26 -2.76 -5.88
CA ARG A 10 -6.67 -1.52 -5.22
C ARG A 10 -8.18 -1.51 -4.93
N ALA A 11 -9.00 -1.88 -5.92
CA ALA A 11 -10.46 -1.86 -5.77
C ALA A 11 -10.98 -2.79 -4.66
N SER A 12 -10.24 -3.84 -4.30
CA SER A 12 -10.61 -4.82 -3.26
C SER A 12 -10.17 -4.44 -1.85
N HIS A 13 -9.40 -3.36 -1.67
CA HIS A 13 -8.89 -2.92 -0.36
C HIS A 13 -9.59 -1.66 0.14
N ASP A 14 -9.56 -1.43 1.45
CA ASP A 14 -10.16 -0.26 2.10
C ASP A 14 -9.20 0.93 2.12
N ALA A 15 -7.92 0.63 2.30
CA ALA A 15 -6.86 1.62 2.40
C ALA A 15 -5.64 1.25 1.56
N ILE A 16 -4.90 2.29 1.18
CA ILE A 16 -3.63 2.19 0.45
C ILE A 16 -2.56 2.96 1.20
N LEU A 17 -1.43 2.31 1.49
CA LEU A 17 -0.30 2.88 2.20
C LEU A 17 0.92 3.02 1.28
N ALA A 18 1.49 4.21 1.25
CA ALA A 18 2.79 4.49 0.63
C ALA A 18 3.67 5.28 1.59
N GLY A 19 4.95 4.95 1.66
CA GLY A 19 5.91 5.67 2.52
C GLY A 19 6.15 7.10 2.06
N ALA A 20 6.44 8.00 2.99
CA ALA A 20 6.67 9.42 2.72
C ALA A 20 7.77 9.69 1.69
N GLU A 21 8.80 8.85 1.60
CA GLU A 21 9.83 8.98 0.55
C GLU A 21 9.24 8.77 -0.84
N THR A 22 8.35 7.79 -1.01
CA THR A 22 7.61 7.57 -2.26
C THR A 22 6.75 8.79 -2.60
N LEU A 23 6.07 9.38 -1.60
CA LEU A 23 5.29 10.59 -1.81
C LEU A 23 6.15 11.77 -2.27
N ARG A 24 7.33 11.96 -1.67
CA ARG A 24 8.26 13.04 -2.05
C ARG A 24 8.83 12.87 -3.45
N ARG A 25 9.20 11.63 -3.81
CA ARG A 25 9.85 11.36 -5.07
C ARG A 25 8.89 11.32 -6.26
N ASP A 26 7.77 10.64 -6.09
CA ASP A 26 6.87 10.30 -7.20
C ASP A 26 5.57 11.13 -7.19
N ASN A 27 5.30 11.83 -6.11
CA ASN A 27 4.09 12.64 -5.87
C ASN A 27 2.79 11.96 -6.33
N PRO A 28 2.53 10.71 -5.90
CA PRO A 28 1.37 9.96 -6.36
C PRO A 28 0.08 10.49 -5.73
N ALA A 29 -1.00 10.51 -6.50
CA ALA A 29 -2.32 10.85 -5.99
C ALA A 29 -2.99 9.70 -5.22
N LEU A 30 -2.56 8.46 -5.43
CA LEU A 30 -3.11 7.22 -4.86
C LEU A 30 -4.64 7.11 -5.04
N LEU A 31 -5.13 7.40 -6.24
CA LEU A 31 -6.55 7.35 -6.59
C LEU A 31 -6.90 6.06 -7.34
N LEU A 32 -8.11 5.61 -7.13
CA LEU A 32 -8.74 4.61 -7.99
C LEU A 32 -9.43 5.35 -9.15
N ARG A 33 -8.73 5.47 -10.31
CA ARG A 33 -9.24 6.25 -11.47
C ARG A 33 -10.26 5.52 -12.32
N ASP A 34 -10.43 4.23 -12.12
CA ASP A 34 -11.41 3.41 -12.85
C ASP A 34 -12.82 3.70 -12.32
N ALA A 35 -13.68 4.25 -13.19
CA ALA A 35 -15.05 4.61 -12.84
C ALA A 35 -15.90 3.38 -12.49
N ALA A 36 -15.72 2.27 -13.22
CA ALA A 36 -16.46 1.03 -12.97
C ALA A 36 -16.07 0.41 -11.62
N ALA A 37 -14.78 0.40 -11.28
CA ALA A 37 -14.30 -0.07 -9.99
C ALA A 37 -14.81 0.82 -8.85
N ARG A 38 -14.86 2.14 -9.03
CA ARG A 38 -15.44 3.07 -8.04
C ARG A 38 -16.92 2.81 -7.80
N GLU A 39 -17.68 2.52 -8.86
CA GLU A 39 -19.10 2.20 -8.76
C GLU A 39 -19.33 0.84 -8.09
N GLN A 40 -18.55 -0.16 -8.43
CA GLN A 40 -18.60 -1.46 -7.75
C GLN A 40 -18.31 -1.35 -6.25
N ARG A 41 -17.38 -0.46 -5.85
CA ARG A 41 -17.12 -0.18 -4.43
C ARG A 41 -18.34 0.44 -3.76
N ARG A 42 -18.98 1.45 -4.38
CA ARG A 42 -20.24 2.05 -3.85
C ARG A 42 -21.34 1.01 -3.70
N ALA A 43 -21.53 0.15 -4.69
CA ALA A 43 -22.53 -0.92 -4.64
C ALA A 43 -22.29 -1.92 -3.48
N ARG A 44 -21.05 -2.02 -2.98
CA ARG A 44 -20.67 -2.82 -1.81
C ARG A 44 -20.69 -2.03 -0.49
N GLY A 45 -21.18 -0.79 -0.48
CA GLY A 45 -21.18 0.09 0.69
C GLY A 45 -19.81 0.69 1.04
N MET A 46 -18.80 0.50 0.19
CA MET A 46 -17.48 1.05 0.40
C MET A 46 -17.37 2.48 -0.15
N ARG A 47 -16.42 3.26 0.37
CA ARG A 47 -16.08 4.55 -0.24
C ARG A 47 -15.53 4.36 -1.65
N PRO A 48 -15.82 5.24 -2.63
CA PRO A 48 -15.33 5.11 -4.00
C PRO A 48 -13.79 5.19 -4.08
N ASP A 49 -13.15 6.03 -3.27
CA ASP A 49 -11.71 6.11 -3.14
C ASP A 49 -11.23 5.36 -1.88
N LEU A 50 -10.04 4.76 -1.97
CA LEU A 50 -9.39 4.14 -0.81
C LEU A 50 -8.98 5.21 0.20
N THR A 51 -9.03 4.87 1.48
CA THR A 51 -8.36 5.66 2.51
C THR A 51 -6.86 5.73 2.21
N LYS A 52 -6.31 6.92 2.16
CA LYS A 52 -4.88 7.13 1.86
C LYS A 52 -4.10 7.17 3.16
N VAL A 53 -3.03 6.39 3.21
CA VAL A 53 -2.18 6.26 4.40
C VAL A 53 -0.74 6.52 4.02
N THR A 54 -0.03 7.26 4.86
CA THR A 54 1.42 7.41 4.76
C THR A 54 2.08 7.36 6.12
N VAL A 55 3.36 7.04 6.15
CA VAL A 55 4.18 7.01 7.35
C VAL A 55 5.45 7.83 7.13
N THR A 56 5.79 8.66 8.12
CA THR A 56 6.97 9.53 8.08
C THR A 56 7.64 9.61 9.44
N ARG A 57 8.96 9.52 9.48
CA ARG A 57 9.78 9.82 10.66
C ARG A 57 10.27 11.26 10.69
N SER A 58 10.49 11.85 9.52
CA SER A 58 11.08 13.19 9.40
C SER A 58 10.05 14.32 9.34
N GLY A 59 8.76 14.00 9.26
CA GLY A 59 7.69 14.98 9.09
C GLY A 59 7.66 15.72 7.75
N ARG A 60 8.69 15.62 6.92
CA ARG A 60 8.84 16.39 5.67
C ARG A 60 7.81 16.00 4.62
N LEU A 61 6.59 16.51 4.78
CA LEU A 61 5.47 16.34 3.85
C LEU A 61 4.87 17.73 3.58
N SER A 62 4.70 18.08 2.29
CA SER A 62 4.02 19.33 1.93
C SER A 62 2.52 19.08 1.77
N PRO A 63 1.64 19.91 2.35
CA PRO A 63 0.20 19.83 2.13
C PRO A 63 -0.22 20.01 0.67
N SER A 64 0.66 20.56 -0.19
CA SER A 64 0.43 20.68 -1.63
C SER A 64 0.66 19.41 -2.44
N MET A 65 1.15 18.33 -1.84
CA MET A 65 1.32 17.05 -2.54
C MET A 65 -0.03 16.51 -3.02
N ARG A 66 -0.03 15.87 -4.19
CA ARG A 66 -1.23 15.27 -4.80
C ARG A 66 -1.91 14.25 -3.88
N PHE A 67 -1.17 13.62 -2.98
CA PHE A 67 -1.71 12.78 -1.91
C PHE A 67 -2.75 13.53 -1.07
N PHE A 68 -2.50 14.80 -0.73
CA PHE A 68 -3.38 15.63 0.10
C PHE A 68 -4.43 16.40 -0.70
N THR A 69 -4.11 16.79 -1.93
CA THR A 69 -4.95 17.72 -2.71
C THR A 69 -5.92 17.04 -3.66
N GLU A 70 -5.65 15.81 -4.11
CA GLU A 70 -6.50 15.11 -5.07
C GLU A 70 -7.41 14.06 -4.41
N GLY A 71 -8.64 13.97 -4.93
CA GLY A 71 -9.67 13.00 -4.52
C GLY A 71 -10.31 13.31 -3.16
N ASP A 72 -11.45 12.64 -2.92
CA ASP A 72 -12.25 12.77 -1.68
C ASP A 72 -12.07 11.55 -0.77
N ALA A 73 -10.84 11.23 -0.43
CA ALA A 73 -10.49 10.13 0.44
C ALA A 73 -10.13 10.62 1.86
N ARG A 74 -10.36 9.80 2.88
CA ARG A 74 -9.74 9.99 4.20
C ARG A 74 -8.23 9.91 4.04
N ARG A 75 -7.49 10.69 4.82
CA ARG A 75 -6.04 10.75 4.77
C ARG A 75 -5.48 10.62 6.17
N TYR A 76 -4.65 9.59 6.39
CA TYR A 76 -3.97 9.32 7.65
C TYR A 76 -2.47 9.44 7.46
N VAL A 77 -1.82 10.15 8.38
CA VAL A 77 -0.37 10.30 8.42
C VAL A 77 0.14 9.78 9.75
N PHE A 78 0.86 8.68 9.72
CA PHE A 78 1.55 8.15 10.90
C PHE A 78 2.89 8.86 11.06
N SER A 79 3.11 9.46 12.24
CA SER A 79 4.32 10.25 12.52
C SER A 79 4.76 10.08 13.97
N GLU A 80 6.06 10.15 14.21
CA GLU A 80 6.64 10.20 15.57
C GLU A 80 6.57 11.61 16.16
N MET A 81 6.05 12.57 15.40
CA MET A 81 5.96 13.98 15.79
C MET A 81 4.65 14.60 15.33
N GLU A 82 4.28 15.69 15.95
CA GLU A 82 3.18 16.55 15.51
C GLU A 82 3.52 17.22 14.16
N LEU A 83 2.52 17.31 13.29
CA LEU A 83 2.65 17.92 11.96
C LEU A 83 1.56 18.99 11.78
N PRO A 84 1.69 20.15 12.42
CA PRO A 84 0.67 21.20 12.41
C PRO A 84 0.36 21.73 11.00
N GLU A 85 1.31 21.64 10.07
CA GLU A 85 1.15 22.02 8.66
C GLU A 85 0.17 21.14 7.90
N LEU A 86 -0.14 19.95 8.41
CA LEU A 86 -1.12 19.03 7.82
C LEU A 86 -2.52 19.16 8.43
N LYS A 87 -2.70 20.09 9.37
CA LYS A 87 -4.00 20.35 9.99
C LYS A 87 -5.04 20.74 8.92
N GLY A 88 -6.17 20.04 8.93
CA GLY A 88 -7.26 20.27 7.99
C GLY A 88 -7.13 19.54 6.65
N VAL A 89 -5.95 18.96 6.34
CA VAL A 89 -5.77 18.15 5.11
C VAL A 89 -5.60 16.66 5.38
N ALA A 90 -5.17 16.28 6.59
CA ALA A 90 -5.06 14.89 7.04
C ALA A 90 -5.22 14.78 8.56
N GLU A 91 -5.57 13.59 9.03
CA GLU A 91 -5.46 13.21 10.43
C GLU A 91 -4.04 12.68 10.69
N VAL A 92 -3.32 13.35 11.57
CA VAL A 92 -1.99 12.92 12.02
C VAL A 92 -2.17 12.01 13.23
N ILE A 93 -1.64 10.80 13.14
CA ILE A 93 -1.67 9.79 14.20
C ILE A 93 -0.25 9.65 14.73
N SER A 94 -0.02 10.26 15.90
CA SER A 94 1.30 10.25 16.52
C SER A 94 1.48 9.04 17.42
N SER A 95 2.68 8.45 17.39
CA SER A 95 3.09 7.39 18.30
C SER A 95 3.96 7.97 19.44
N ASN A 96 3.91 7.35 20.62
CA ASN A 96 4.80 7.69 21.74
C ASN A 96 6.17 7.02 21.61
N GLY A 97 6.57 6.58 20.44
CA GLY A 97 7.80 5.87 20.15
C GLY A 97 7.91 5.53 18.67
N PRO A 98 8.83 4.64 18.28
CA PRO A 98 8.98 4.23 16.89
C PRO A 98 7.68 3.70 16.30
N ILE A 99 7.36 4.11 15.08
CA ILE A 99 6.20 3.59 14.37
C ILE A 99 6.49 2.17 13.91
N THR A 100 5.62 1.25 14.30
CA THR A 100 5.65 -0.17 13.90
C THR A 100 4.49 -0.50 12.95
N ALA A 101 4.60 -1.60 12.21
CA ALA A 101 3.51 -2.08 11.37
C ALA A 101 2.29 -2.47 12.23
N ALA A 102 2.53 -3.10 13.38
CA ALA A 102 1.48 -3.45 14.34
C ALA A 102 0.70 -2.22 14.84
N PHE A 103 1.40 -1.12 15.16
CA PHE A 103 0.74 0.13 15.54
C PHE A 103 -0.13 0.69 14.41
N ILE A 104 0.39 0.72 13.18
CA ILE A 104 -0.35 1.19 12.00
C ILE A 104 -1.63 0.35 11.80
N VAL A 105 -1.51 -0.97 11.82
CA VAL A 105 -2.64 -1.89 11.64
C VAL A 105 -3.69 -1.65 12.72
N THR A 106 -3.31 -1.67 14.00
CA THR A 106 -4.21 -1.45 15.13
C THR A 106 -4.97 -0.12 15.03
N GLU A 107 -4.29 0.97 14.67
CA GLU A 107 -4.92 2.27 14.54
C GLU A 107 -5.85 2.37 13.32
N LEU A 108 -5.54 1.66 12.24
CA LEU A 108 -6.39 1.57 11.06
C LEU A 108 -7.63 0.69 11.31
N GLU A 109 -7.50 -0.42 12.02
CA GLU A 109 -8.62 -1.28 12.45
C GLU A 109 -9.64 -0.50 13.30
N LYS A 110 -9.19 0.29 14.26
CA LYS A 110 -10.06 1.20 15.06
C LYS A 110 -10.85 2.18 14.19
N ARG A 111 -10.37 2.45 12.98
CA ARG A 111 -11.00 3.36 11.99
C ARG A 111 -11.80 2.64 10.91
N GLY A 112 -11.99 1.32 11.07
CA GLY A 112 -12.79 0.48 10.19
C GLY A 112 -12.09 0.08 8.89
N VAL A 113 -10.76 0.04 8.89
CA VAL A 113 -9.96 -0.51 7.78
C VAL A 113 -9.73 -2.00 8.06
N GLU A 114 -10.27 -2.86 7.21
CA GLU A 114 -10.12 -4.32 7.31
C GLU A 114 -9.02 -4.83 6.37
N ARG A 115 -8.82 -4.15 5.23
CA ARG A 115 -7.88 -4.55 4.18
C ARG A 115 -6.95 -3.39 3.81
N LEU A 116 -5.68 -3.54 4.14
CA LEU A 116 -4.64 -2.57 3.85
C LEU A 116 -3.75 -3.04 2.70
N LEU A 117 -3.67 -2.24 1.63
CA LEU A 117 -2.71 -2.44 0.55
C LEU A 117 -1.45 -1.60 0.81
N VAL A 118 -0.31 -2.24 0.98
CA VAL A 118 0.99 -1.56 1.12
C VAL A 118 1.70 -1.57 -0.23
N GLU A 119 1.70 -0.43 -0.94
CA GLU A 119 2.24 -0.36 -2.30
C GLU A 119 3.70 0.06 -2.38
N GLY A 120 4.25 0.65 -1.33
CA GLY A 120 5.64 1.02 -1.51
C GLY A 120 6.31 1.89 -0.47
N GLY A 121 7.56 2.11 -0.81
CA GLY A 121 8.65 2.50 0.06
C GLY A 121 9.32 1.25 0.63
N ALA A 122 10.55 0.96 0.18
CA ALA A 122 11.27 -0.26 0.58
C ALA A 122 11.39 -0.43 2.11
N SER A 123 11.49 0.69 2.86
CA SER A 123 11.53 0.67 4.33
C SER A 123 10.20 0.26 4.94
N VAL A 124 9.09 0.71 4.36
CA VAL A 124 7.73 0.35 4.82
C VAL A 124 7.47 -1.13 4.55
N LEU A 125 7.76 -1.61 3.35
CA LEU A 125 7.62 -3.02 3.02
C LEU A 125 8.45 -3.91 3.95
N ARG A 126 9.71 -3.53 4.23
CA ARG A 126 10.55 -4.27 5.18
C ARG A 126 9.95 -4.28 6.58
N MET A 127 9.40 -3.17 7.04
CA MET A 127 8.76 -3.08 8.35
C MET A 127 7.60 -4.08 8.48
N PHE A 128 6.67 -4.08 7.53
CA PHE A 128 5.53 -5.01 7.53
C PHE A 128 5.97 -6.48 7.47
N LEU A 129 6.97 -6.79 6.65
CA LEU A 129 7.49 -8.15 6.51
C LEU A 129 8.26 -8.61 7.75
N ALA A 130 9.11 -7.75 8.31
CA ALA A 130 9.92 -8.08 9.50
C ALA A 130 9.07 -8.30 10.75
N GLU A 131 7.92 -7.62 10.84
CA GLU A 131 6.98 -7.76 11.95
C GLU A 131 5.91 -8.84 11.72
N GLY A 132 5.96 -9.56 10.57
CA GLY A 132 4.97 -10.58 10.23
C GLY A 132 3.55 -10.03 10.01
N MET A 133 3.42 -8.75 9.65
CA MET A 133 2.12 -8.07 9.45
C MET A 133 1.66 -8.08 7.99
N ALA A 134 2.20 -8.97 7.17
CA ALA A 134 1.82 -9.12 5.77
C ALA A 134 1.28 -10.53 5.53
N ASP A 135 0.00 -10.64 5.18
CA ASP A 135 -0.65 -11.92 4.85
C ASP A 135 -0.24 -12.40 3.46
N THR A 136 -0.08 -11.47 2.54
CA THR A 136 0.18 -11.76 1.12
C THR A 136 1.20 -10.79 0.55
N VAL A 137 2.14 -11.32 -0.24
CA VAL A 137 3.09 -10.51 -1.02
C VAL A 137 2.90 -10.79 -2.50
N ARG A 138 2.62 -9.75 -3.28
CA ARG A 138 2.59 -9.80 -4.74
C ARG A 138 3.86 -9.17 -5.30
N ARG A 139 4.62 -9.95 -6.05
CA ARG A 139 5.84 -9.53 -6.74
C ARG A 139 5.62 -9.61 -8.24
N ALA A 140 5.78 -8.49 -8.95
CA ALA A 140 5.77 -8.45 -10.41
C ALA A 140 7.17 -8.11 -10.93
N VAL A 141 7.66 -8.88 -11.89
CA VAL A 141 8.97 -8.70 -12.51
C VAL A 141 8.81 -8.62 -14.01
N ASN A 142 9.37 -7.60 -14.64
CA ASN A 142 9.51 -7.56 -16.08
C ASN A 142 10.87 -8.18 -16.47
N PRO A 143 10.92 -9.40 -17.02
CA PRO A 143 12.16 -10.07 -17.36
C PRO A 143 12.91 -9.41 -18.53
N ARG A 144 12.20 -8.56 -19.30
CA ARG A 144 12.77 -7.86 -20.47
C ARG A 144 13.32 -6.49 -20.14
N LEU A 145 13.10 -6.00 -18.92
CA LEU A 145 13.51 -4.66 -18.50
C LEU A 145 14.58 -4.74 -17.43
N THR A 146 15.81 -4.38 -17.78
CA THR A 146 16.89 -4.20 -16.81
C THR A 146 16.99 -2.72 -16.48
N LEU A 147 16.64 -2.34 -15.27
CA LEU A 147 16.90 -0.98 -14.79
C LEU A 147 18.39 -0.86 -14.49
N GLY A 148 19.09 0.03 -15.22
CA GLY A 148 20.52 0.27 -15.02
C GLY A 148 20.84 0.74 -13.59
N ARG A 149 22.04 0.44 -13.12
CA ARG A 149 22.56 0.83 -11.79
C ARG A 149 22.50 2.34 -11.52
N GLU A 150 22.48 3.15 -12.56
CA GLU A 150 22.53 4.61 -12.49
C GLU A 150 21.26 5.28 -11.94
N ARG A 151 20.15 4.57 -11.83
CA ARG A 151 18.89 5.14 -11.29
C ARG A 151 18.65 4.88 -9.81
N GLY A 152 19.66 4.42 -9.06
CA GLY A 152 19.59 4.35 -7.59
C GLY A 152 18.44 3.57 -6.99
N GLY A 153 17.77 2.73 -7.78
CA GLY A 153 16.72 1.87 -7.30
C GLY A 153 17.30 0.81 -6.39
N ALA A 154 17.17 0.99 -5.07
CA ALA A 154 17.47 -0.07 -4.13
C ALA A 154 16.62 -1.28 -4.51
N GLN A 155 17.25 -2.37 -4.95
CA GLN A 155 16.55 -3.62 -5.17
C GLN A 155 15.94 -4.04 -3.83
N PHE A 156 14.63 -4.00 -3.75
CA PHE A 156 13.93 -4.60 -2.64
C PHE A 156 14.04 -6.12 -2.79
N ARG A 157 14.86 -6.74 -1.95
CA ARG A 157 14.94 -8.19 -1.83
C ARG A 157 14.01 -8.61 -0.72
N PHE A 158 13.11 -9.51 -1.05
CA PHE A 158 12.21 -10.17 -0.13
C PHE A 158 12.66 -11.62 -0.01
N GLU A 159 12.96 -12.03 1.21
CA GLU A 159 13.22 -13.43 1.54
C GLU A 159 11.88 -14.11 1.76
N VAL A 160 11.56 -15.06 0.89
CA VAL A 160 10.33 -15.83 0.98
C VAL A 160 10.47 -16.79 2.16
N PRO A 161 9.54 -16.79 3.13
CA PRO A 161 9.54 -17.76 4.20
C PRO A 161 9.50 -19.19 3.66
N GLU A 162 10.21 -20.10 4.31
CA GLU A 162 10.21 -21.50 3.97
C GLU A 162 8.79 -22.07 4.09
N GLY A 163 8.34 -22.79 3.06
CA GLY A 163 6.99 -23.36 3.03
C GLY A 163 5.86 -22.42 2.62
N ALA A 164 6.13 -21.16 2.33
CA ALA A 164 5.11 -20.23 1.86
C ALA A 164 4.48 -20.71 0.55
N ALA A 165 3.15 -20.83 0.53
CA ALA A 165 2.42 -21.15 -0.69
C ALA A 165 2.58 -20.03 -1.71
N CYS A 166 2.79 -20.37 -2.98
CA CYS A 166 2.89 -19.36 -4.02
C CYS A 166 2.08 -19.74 -5.28
N ARG A 167 1.52 -18.71 -5.91
CA ARG A 167 0.89 -18.77 -7.22
C ARG A 167 1.71 -17.92 -8.19
N ARG A 168 1.98 -18.48 -9.38
CA ARG A 168 2.67 -17.78 -10.47
C ARG A 168 1.75 -17.60 -11.66
N GLU A 169 1.83 -16.45 -12.30
CA GLU A 169 1.08 -16.14 -13.51
C GLU A 169 1.89 -15.18 -14.40
N ASN A 170 1.58 -15.17 -15.70
CA ASN A 170 2.16 -14.19 -16.63
C ASN A 170 1.06 -13.23 -17.07
N LEU A 171 1.26 -11.94 -16.81
CA LEU A 171 0.33 -10.88 -17.13
C LEU A 171 0.98 -9.87 -18.08
N GLY A 172 0.70 -9.97 -19.37
CA GLY A 172 1.24 -9.06 -20.38
C GLY A 172 2.78 -9.07 -20.47
N GLY A 173 3.41 -10.22 -20.25
CA GLY A 173 4.86 -10.36 -20.23
C GLY A 173 5.53 -10.04 -18.88
N MET A 174 4.76 -9.73 -17.87
CA MET A 174 5.23 -9.62 -16.47
C MET A 174 5.12 -10.97 -15.78
N GLU A 175 6.17 -11.42 -15.14
CA GLU A 175 6.15 -12.56 -14.23
C GLU A 175 5.63 -12.11 -12.86
N VAL A 176 4.43 -12.55 -12.52
CA VAL A 176 3.79 -12.20 -11.25
C VAL A 176 3.78 -13.42 -10.34
N THR A 177 4.31 -13.25 -9.15
CA THR A 177 4.26 -14.26 -8.10
C THR A 177 3.55 -13.69 -6.88
N THR A 178 2.52 -14.38 -6.43
CA THR A 178 1.80 -14.07 -5.19
C THR A 178 2.17 -15.13 -4.15
N TYR A 179 2.70 -14.70 -3.03
CA TYR A 179 3.05 -15.53 -1.87
C TYR A 179 2.00 -15.34 -0.78
N THR A 180 1.50 -16.43 -0.22
CA THR A 180 0.66 -16.42 0.98
C THR A 180 1.57 -16.73 2.17
N LEU A 181 1.68 -15.79 3.10
CA LEU A 181 2.61 -15.87 4.24
C LEU A 181 1.95 -16.47 5.48
N HIS A 182 0.65 -16.25 5.64
CA HIS A 182 -0.15 -16.83 6.72
C HIS A 182 -1.21 -17.77 6.15
N PRO A 183 -1.19 -19.07 6.51
CA PRO A 183 -2.09 -20.09 5.95
C PRO A 183 -3.57 -19.87 6.33
N ASP A 184 -3.84 -19.11 7.39
CA ASP A 184 -5.20 -18.79 7.84
C ASP A 184 -5.86 -17.68 7.01
N THR A 185 -5.11 -17.04 6.11
CA THR A 185 -5.67 -16.09 5.14
C THR A 185 -6.55 -16.86 4.17
N SER A 186 -7.86 -16.68 4.27
CA SER A 186 -8.82 -17.54 3.57
C SER A 186 -8.63 -17.46 2.05
N ALA A 187 -8.82 -18.59 1.36
CA ALA A 187 -8.81 -18.64 -0.10
C ALA A 187 -9.86 -17.68 -0.73
N ALA A 188 -10.82 -17.19 0.06
CA ALA A 188 -11.76 -16.15 -0.33
C ALA A 188 -11.05 -14.80 -0.58
N ASP A 189 -10.01 -14.47 0.21
CA ASP A 189 -9.24 -13.23 0.05
C ASP A 189 -8.36 -13.27 -1.20
N LEU A 190 -7.98 -14.46 -1.66
CA LEU A 190 -7.24 -14.66 -2.91
C LEU A 190 -8.15 -14.63 -4.16
N ARG A 191 -9.47 -14.79 -4.03
CA ARG A 191 -10.41 -14.76 -5.18
C ARG A 191 -10.53 -13.37 -5.81
N PHE A 192 -10.17 -12.33 -5.12
CA PHE A 192 -10.15 -10.96 -5.66
C PHE A 192 -8.91 -10.66 -6.50
N LEU A 193 -7.96 -11.60 -6.59
CA LEU A 193 -6.75 -11.51 -7.42
C LEU A 193 -6.93 -12.14 -8.82
N LYS A 194 -8.15 -12.59 -9.16
CA LYS A 194 -8.51 -13.12 -10.50
C LYS A 194 -8.98 -12.02 -11.43
#